data_cc2d681533c69c002d39a695fa98838d
#
_entry.id   cc2d681533c69c002d39a695fa98838d
#
_cell.length_a   1.000
_cell.length_b   1.000
_cell.length_c   1.000
_cell.angle_alpha   90.00
_cell.angle_beta   90.00
_cell.angle_gamma   90.00
#
_symmetry.space_group_name_H-M   'P 1'
#
loop_
_entity.id
_entity.type
_entity.pdbx_description
1 polymer ?
#
loop_
_entity_poly.entity_id
_entity_poly.type
_entity_poly.pdbx_seq_one_letter_code
_entity_poly.pdbx_strand_id
1 'polypeptide(L)'
;MKKRFFCQLAAVIMILSLICQPVYIRAGTLEQIYSAAESIFSGEPKEIQALRQMDVAQTDEGHQEYYFRQLTEEEQRVYREILTGLRSRDEQFYLTLSDDDSIDRTYHAVLKDHPEIFWVHNREKIYKTTYSGKDYCMFTPGYSYSESETEEIKAAMETSFQEVSSLIPDETSDYEKVRIVYTYVIDNTQYKTGADDQSIAGVFWKKSAVCAGYAGAVQYLLERLGIPCIYVDGSTEESTEGHAWDIVKIGESYYYVDATNGDQPDFLNGDAAQLEEHKTTIYDYLCPFPEEYEKTYKASKELTVPKCTAKDLNFYVLNQGCFEEYDWLAIYDYCKMRLDNGAAVVRFKFSNQEAFDAARKDWLDEGEVQNVAQYYMKLNGYSQVEYHYGVLDNFYTIYFIF
;
A
#
# COMPACT_ATOMS: atom_id res chain seq x y z
N MET A 1 43.22 26.77 31.15
CA MET A 1 43.76 26.80 29.80
C MET A 1 44.68 25.60 29.48
N LYS A 2 45.66 25.23 30.28
CA LYS A 2 46.60 24.12 29.96
C LYS A 2 45.95 22.73 29.84
N LYS A 3 44.93 22.38 30.62
CA LYS A 3 44.25 21.08 30.52
C LYS A 3 43.38 20.92 29.24
N ARG A 4 42.75 21.97 28.75
CA ARG A 4 42.00 21.95 27.49
C ARG A 4 42.91 21.79 26.28
N PHE A 5 44.05 22.44 26.27
CA PHE A 5 45.04 22.34 25.20
C PHE A 5 45.64 20.92 25.10
N PHE A 6 45.86 20.25 26.23
CA PHE A 6 46.38 18.88 26.25
C PHE A 6 45.38 17.85 25.76
N CYS A 7 44.09 18.02 26.07
CA CYS A 7 43.04 17.15 25.53
C CYS A 7 42.86 17.33 24.02
N GLN A 8 42.89 18.55 23.51
CA GLN A 8 42.84 18.84 22.07
C GLN A 8 44.04 18.27 21.32
N LEU A 9 45.23 18.37 21.88
CA LEU A 9 46.45 17.81 21.28
C LEU A 9 46.42 16.26 21.29
N ALA A 10 45.89 15.63 22.34
CA ALA A 10 45.75 14.19 22.45
C ALA A 10 44.73 13.62 21.44
N ALA A 11 43.61 14.33 21.22
CA ALA A 11 42.58 13.93 20.23
C ALA A 11 43.12 14.04 18.80
N VAL A 12 43.86 15.12 18.48
CA VAL A 12 44.50 15.30 17.16
C VAL A 12 45.59 14.26 16.92
N ILE A 13 46.38 13.90 17.94
CA ILE A 13 47.41 12.84 17.83
C ILE A 13 46.75 11.46 17.66
N MET A 14 45.59 11.18 18.29
CA MET A 14 44.88 9.94 18.14
C MET A 14 44.25 9.80 16.74
N ILE A 15 43.73 10.89 16.18
CA ILE A 15 43.22 10.94 14.80
C ILE A 15 44.36 10.75 13.80
N LEU A 16 45.50 11.40 13.99
CA LEU A 16 46.67 11.26 13.13
C LEU A 16 47.31 9.86 13.20
N SER A 17 47.31 9.21 14.36
CA SER A 17 47.83 7.84 14.51
C SER A 17 46.95 6.79 13.86
N LEU A 18 45.61 7.03 13.72
CA LEU A 18 44.67 6.17 13.00
C LEU A 18 44.79 6.30 11.48
N ILE A 19 45.24 7.48 10.98
CA ILE A 19 45.43 7.73 9.54
C ILE A 19 46.71 7.07 9.00
N CYS A 20 47.71 6.78 9.87
CA CYS A 20 49.02 6.23 9.47
C CYS A 20 49.09 4.70 9.48
N GLN A 21 48.05 3.98 9.84
CA GLN A 21 47.98 2.53 9.71
C GLN A 21 47.11 2.11 8.52
N PRO A 22 47.56 1.16 7.67
CA PRO A 22 46.71 0.64 6.59
C PRO A 22 45.69 -0.35 7.18
N VAL A 23 44.76 0.13 7.99
CA VAL A 23 43.64 -0.62 8.45
C VAL A 23 42.49 -0.25 7.51
N TYR A 24 41.86 -1.26 6.88
CA TYR A 24 40.60 -1.14 6.21
C TYR A 24 39.54 -0.73 7.26
N ILE A 25 39.47 0.57 7.56
CA ILE A 25 38.37 1.13 8.36
C ILE A 25 37.19 1.21 7.43
N ARG A 26 36.09 0.45 7.70
CA ARG A 26 34.82 0.66 7.04
C ARG A 26 34.46 2.14 7.14
N ALA A 27 33.97 2.73 6.04
CA ALA A 27 33.61 4.15 5.98
C ALA A 27 32.79 4.63 7.19
N GLY A 28 31.85 3.78 7.71
CA GLY A 28 31.07 4.04 8.91
C GLY A 28 31.86 4.27 10.20
N THR A 29 33.05 3.70 10.34
CA THR A 29 33.86 3.87 11.57
C THR A 29 34.52 5.25 11.63
N LEU A 30 34.95 5.82 10.49
CA LEU A 30 35.51 7.18 10.41
C LEU A 30 34.42 8.24 10.68
N GLU A 31 33.23 8.09 10.13
CA GLU A 31 32.11 9.01 10.38
C GLU A 31 31.67 8.97 11.85
N GLN A 32 31.62 7.78 12.49
CA GLN A 32 31.36 7.66 13.91
C GLN A 32 32.41 8.36 14.78
N ILE A 33 33.69 8.27 14.39
CA ILE A 33 34.82 8.98 15.09
C ILE A 33 34.68 10.49 14.87
N TYR A 34 34.33 10.93 13.65
CA TYR A 34 34.11 12.35 13.35
C TYR A 34 32.90 12.91 14.14
N SER A 35 31.76 12.24 14.14
CA SER A 35 30.58 12.63 14.90
C SER A 35 30.89 12.69 16.42
N ALA A 36 31.58 11.69 16.95
CA ALA A 36 31.97 11.66 18.35
C ALA A 36 32.99 12.78 18.69
N ALA A 37 33.91 13.09 17.79
CA ALA A 37 34.88 14.19 17.97
C ALA A 37 34.19 15.57 17.91
N GLU A 38 33.30 15.77 16.97
CA GLU A 38 32.50 17.00 16.83
C GLU A 38 31.62 17.25 18.05
N SER A 39 30.97 16.20 18.58
CA SER A 39 30.22 16.27 19.81
C SER A 39 31.00 16.65 21.06
N ILE A 40 32.28 16.21 21.13
CA ILE A 40 33.19 16.55 22.24
C ILE A 40 33.63 18.02 22.20
N PHE A 41 33.73 18.61 21.00
CA PHE A 41 34.28 19.95 20.80
C PHE A 41 33.25 21.08 20.72
N SER A 42 32.02 20.81 20.28
CA SER A 42 30.99 21.82 20.03
C SER A 42 29.98 22.05 21.16
N GLY A 43 29.99 21.22 22.19
CA GLY A 43 28.91 21.21 23.17
C GLY A 43 27.69 20.45 22.65
N GLU A 44 26.57 20.49 23.37
CA GLU A 44 25.32 19.82 22.92
C GLU A 44 24.84 20.47 21.63
N PRO A 45 24.58 19.69 20.56
CA PRO A 45 24.03 20.21 19.31
C PRO A 45 22.72 20.96 19.54
N LYS A 46 22.49 22.03 18.76
CA LYS A 46 21.25 22.82 18.82
C LYS A 46 20.03 21.96 18.47
N GLU A 47 20.25 20.98 17.62
CA GLU A 47 19.23 20.02 17.18
C GLU A 47 18.75 19.15 18.35
N ILE A 48 19.65 18.68 19.22
CA ILE A 48 19.27 17.94 20.45
C ILE A 48 18.55 18.87 21.43
N GLN A 49 18.93 20.13 21.52
CA GLN A 49 18.20 21.11 22.35
C GLN A 49 16.80 21.37 21.79
N ALA A 50 16.66 21.46 20.46
CA ALA A 50 15.35 21.61 19.79
C ALA A 50 14.43 20.41 20.02
N LEU A 51 14.97 19.19 19.94
CA LEU A 51 14.24 17.95 20.26
C LEU A 51 13.62 17.95 21.65
N ARG A 52 14.33 18.48 22.65
CA ARG A 52 13.82 18.56 24.03
C ARG A 52 12.69 19.57 24.18
N GLN A 53 12.57 20.53 23.28
CA GLN A 53 11.55 21.59 23.28
C GLN A 53 10.40 21.28 22.32
N MET A 54 10.53 20.21 21.49
CA MET A 54 9.48 19.81 20.55
C MET A 54 8.20 19.46 21.34
N ASP A 55 7.12 20.12 21.02
CA ASP A 55 5.81 19.78 21.56
C ASP A 55 5.26 18.55 20.85
N VAL A 56 5.32 17.44 21.56
CA VAL A 56 4.94 16.10 21.03
C VAL A 56 3.41 15.90 21.04
N ALA A 57 2.67 16.86 21.59
CA ALA A 57 1.23 16.73 21.80
C ALA A 57 0.37 17.08 20.57
N GLN A 58 0.96 17.62 19.50
CA GLN A 58 0.19 17.95 18.31
C GLN A 58 -0.05 16.68 17.47
N THR A 59 -1.31 16.28 17.41
CA THR A 59 -1.80 15.30 16.42
C THR A 59 -1.87 15.97 15.06
N ASP A 60 -1.54 15.24 14.02
CA ASP A 60 -1.70 15.72 12.64
C ASP A 60 -3.19 15.69 12.30
N GLU A 61 -3.84 16.84 12.30
CA GLU A 61 -5.26 16.96 11.97
C GLU A 61 -5.47 16.49 10.51
N GLY A 62 -6.08 15.34 10.34
CA GLY A 62 -6.46 14.80 9.03
C GLY A 62 -5.90 13.43 8.67
N HIS A 63 -4.86 12.96 9.33
CA HIS A 63 -4.35 11.59 9.15
C HIS A 63 -4.87 10.64 10.21
N GLN A 64 -5.20 9.42 9.79
CA GLN A 64 -5.76 8.41 10.70
C GLN A 64 -4.77 7.88 11.71
N GLU A 65 -3.47 8.05 11.49
CA GLU A 65 -2.38 7.60 12.38
C GLU A 65 -2.70 6.24 13.04
N TYR A 66 -3.11 5.26 12.22
CA TYR A 66 -3.56 3.95 12.72
C TYR A 66 -2.43 3.22 13.44
N TYR A 67 -1.24 3.24 12.86
CA TYR A 67 -0.07 2.58 13.41
C TYR A 67 0.56 3.36 14.55
N PHE A 68 0.51 4.70 14.51
CA PHE A 68 0.93 5.56 15.62
C PHE A 68 0.30 5.18 16.95
N ARG A 69 -0.99 4.85 16.95
CA ARG A 69 -1.74 4.51 18.16
C ARG A 69 -1.32 3.19 18.81
N GLN A 70 -0.54 2.35 18.12
CA GLN A 70 -0.04 1.08 18.61
C GLN A 70 1.34 1.20 19.27
N LEU A 71 1.99 2.35 19.10
CA LEU A 71 3.33 2.64 19.60
C LEU A 71 3.29 2.99 21.10
N THR A 72 4.38 2.71 21.78
CA THR A 72 4.61 3.19 23.17
C THR A 72 4.75 4.72 23.18
N GLU A 73 4.63 5.36 24.35
CA GLU A 73 4.80 6.81 24.46
C GLU A 73 6.18 7.30 23.96
N GLU A 74 7.22 6.51 24.17
CA GLU A 74 8.57 6.81 23.68
C GLU A 74 8.64 6.70 22.15
N GLU A 75 8.10 5.63 21.58
CA GLU A 75 8.01 5.45 20.13
C GLU A 75 7.10 6.50 19.47
N GLN A 76 5.98 6.87 20.07
CA GLN A 76 5.10 7.95 19.59
C GLN A 76 5.84 9.28 19.52
N ARG A 77 6.70 9.55 20.45
CA ARG A 77 7.57 10.74 20.40
C ARG A 77 8.52 10.65 19.21
N VAL A 78 9.21 9.55 19.04
CA VAL A 78 10.16 9.32 17.93
C VAL A 78 9.45 9.32 16.58
N TYR A 79 8.23 8.82 16.49
CA TYR A 79 7.39 8.93 15.31
C TYR A 79 7.25 10.38 14.84
N ARG A 80 6.98 11.30 15.76
CA ARG A 80 6.86 12.73 15.43
C ARG A 80 8.21 13.37 15.08
N GLU A 81 9.28 12.94 15.75
CA GLU A 81 10.63 13.38 15.42
C GLU A 81 11.00 12.96 13.98
N ILE A 82 10.73 11.70 13.62
CA ILE A 82 10.93 11.18 12.26
C ILE A 82 10.05 11.93 11.24
N LEU A 83 8.76 12.03 11.50
CA LEU A 83 7.81 12.69 10.61
C LEU A 83 8.20 14.14 10.34
N THR A 84 8.63 14.89 11.38
CA THR A 84 9.10 16.25 11.25
C THR A 84 10.35 16.35 10.38
N GLY A 85 11.37 15.52 10.63
CA GLY A 85 12.60 15.51 9.86
C GLY A 85 12.38 15.13 8.39
N LEU A 86 11.51 14.13 8.13
CA LEU A 86 11.16 13.72 6.77
C LEU A 86 10.39 14.80 6.00
N ARG A 87 9.45 15.49 6.64
CA ARG A 87 8.69 16.60 6.04
C ARG A 87 9.56 17.82 5.74
N SER A 88 10.51 18.10 6.64
CA SER A 88 11.48 19.17 6.44
C SER A 88 12.58 18.80 5.42
N ARG A 89 12.66 17.53 5.01
CA ARG A 89 13.73 16.99 4.15
C ARG A 89 15.12 17.21 4.74
N ASP A 90 15.24 17.08 6.07
CA ASP A 90 16.52 17.22 6.75
C ASP A 90 17.47 16.10 6.31
N GLU A 91 18.70 16.42 5.96
CA GLU A 91 19.72 15.43 5.56
C GLU A 91 20.01 14.44 6.69
N GLN A 92 19.94 14.92 7.93
CA GLN A 92 20.06 14.14 9.15
C GLN A 92 19.40 14.84 10.32
N PHE A 93 18.89 14.09 11.27
CA PHE A 93 18.29 14.61 12.50
C PHE A 93 18.47 13.62 13.66
N TYR A 94 18.32 14.11 14.90
CA TYR A 94 18.44 13.26 16.08
C TYR A 94 17.09 12.71 16.52
N LEU A 95 17.13 11.49 17.09
CA LEU A 95 16.00 10.83 17.73
C LEU A 95 16.29 10.65 19.21
N THR A 96 15.25 10.74 20.03
CA THR A 96 15.34 10.54 21.50
C THR A 96 15.40 9.08 21.92
N LEU A 97 15.24 8.14 21.01
CA LEU A 97 15.35 6.70 21.22
C LEU A 97 16.67 6.19 20.64
N SER A 98 17.23 5.12 21.22
CA SER A 98 18.52 4.56 20.80
C SER A 98 18.49 3.05 20.52
N ASP A 99 17.31 2.43 20.59
CA ASP A 99 17.09 1.04 20.26
C ASP A 99 16.70 0.88 18.79
N ASP A 100 17.51 0.10 18.05
CA ASP A 100 17.35 -0.01 16.59
C ASP A 100 16.01 -0.63 16.18
N ASP A 101 15.57 -1.68 16.88
CA ASP A 101 14.30 -2.38 16.55
C ASP A 101 13.08 -1.46 16.77
N SER A 102 13.10 -0.68 17.87
CA SER A 102 12.05 0.30 18.14
C SER A 102 12.05 1.46 17.14
N ILE A 103 13.23 1.89 16.69
CA ILE A 103 13.35 2.93 15.66
C ILE A 103 12.83 2.40 14.32
N ASP A 104 13.15 1.17 13.92
CA ASP A 104 12.68 0.56 12.69
C ASP A 104 11.16 0.40 12.69
N ARG A 105 10.61 -0.14 13.77
CA ARG A 105 9.16 -0.28 13.94
C ARG A 105 8.45 1.07 13.86
N THR A 106 9.03 2.09 14.48
CA THR A 106 8.48 3.46 14.47
C THR A 106 8.56 4.07 13.07
N TYR A 107 9.67 3.89 12.38
CA TYR A 107 9.86 4.37 11.01
C TYR A 107 8.89 3.70 10.03
N HIS A 108 8.69 2.38 10.15
CA HIS A 108 7.67 1.68 9.37
C HIS A 108 6.26 2.18 9.66
N ALA A 109 5.94 2.48 10.93
CA ALA A 109 4.66 3.09 11.29
C ALA A 109 4.46 4.46 10.62
N VAL A 110 5.50 5.32 10.59
CA VAL A 110 5.44 6.61 9.89
C VAL A 110 5.14 6.43 8.41
N LEU A 111 5.87 5.54 7.72
CA LEU A 111 5.69 5.37 6.27
C LEU A 111 4.34 4.74 5.91
N LYS A 112 3.81 3.86 6.77
CA LYS A 112 2.49 3.25 6.57
C LYS A 112 1.34 4.21 6.84
N ASP A 113 1.49 5.12 7.79
CA ASP A 113 0.48 6.13 8.11
C ASP A 113 0.54 7.34 7.15
N HIS A 114 1.66 7.53 6.41
CA HIS A 114 1.92 8.75 5.62
C HIS A 114 2.34 8.44 4.17
N PRO A 115 1.42 7.93 3.32
CA PRO A 115 1.74 7.62 1.92
C PRO A 115 2.18 8.85 1.12
N GLU A 116 1.83 10.07 1.57
CA GLU A 116 2.25 11.32 0.95
C GLU A 116 3.76 11.58 1.08
N ILE A 117 4.46 10.87 1.98
CA ILE A 117 5.94 10.96 2.13
C ILE A 117 6.62 9.99 1.15
N PHE A 118 6.32 10.08 -0.12
CA PHE A 118 6.81 9.20 -1.17
C PHE A 118 8.28 9.41 -1.55
N TRP A 119 8.90 10.50 -1.11
CA TRP A 119 10.29 10.85 -1.46
C TRP A 119 11.34 10.15 -0.61
N VAL A 120 10.95 9.27 0.29
CA VAL A 120 11.84 8.47 1.14
C VAL A 120 11.79 7.02 0.70
N HIS A 121 12.94 6.42 0.37
CA HIS A 121 12.99 5.03 -0.06
C HIS A 121 13.48 4.07 1.03
N ASN A 122 14.34 4.53 1.93
CA ASN A 122 14.82 3.78 3.09
C ASN A 122 15.49 4.71 4.10
N ARG A 123 15.92 4.18 5.22
CA ARG A 123 16.90 4.82 6.08
C ARG A 123 18.31 4.39 5.67
N GLU A 124 19.21 5.32 5.53
CA GLU A 124 20.59 4.99 5.17
C GLU A 124 21.43 4.59 6.37
N LYS A 125 21.35 5.36 7.47
CA LYS A 125 22.24 5.16 8.61
C LYS A 125 21.61 5.60 9.93
N ILE A 126 21.99 4.88 11.00
CA ILE A 126 21.75 5.27 12.39
C ILE A 126 23.07 5.26 13.15
N TYR A 127 23.35 6.34 13.87
CA TYR A 127 24.51 6.46 14.74
C TYR A 127 24.08 6.80 16.18
N LYS A 128 24.57 6.03 17.14
CA LYS A 128 24.32 6.28 18.58
C LYS A 128 25.29 7.34 19.09
N THR A 129 24.80 8.29 19.88
CA THR A 129 25.59 9.30 20.57
C THR A 129 25.04 9.54 21.98
N THR A 130 25.89 9.91 22.91
CA THR A 130 25.52 10.18 24.31
C THR A 130 25.77 11.63 24.65
N TYR A 131 24.73 12.35 25.07
CA TYR A 131 24.81 13.73 25.54
C TYR A 131 24.26 13.88 26.95
N SER A 132 25.04 14.47 27.84
CA SER A 132 24.65 14.69 29.23
C SER A 132 24.10 13.43 29.91
N GLY A 133 24.67 12.25 29.59
CA GLY A 133 24.28 10.95 30.13
C GLY A 133 22.98 10.38 29.56
N LYS A 134 22.46 10.94 28.49
CA LYS A 134 21.30 10.42 27.74
C LYS A 134 21.75 10.03 26.33
N ASP A 135 21.26 8.89 25.85
CA ASP A 135 21.55 8.38 24.51
C ASP A 135 20.56 8.95 23.51
N TYR A 136 21.08 9.22 22.30
CA TYR A 136 20.35 9.67 21.14
C TYR A 136 20.80 8.88 19.92
N CYS A 137 19.96 8.83 18.90
CA CYS A 137 20.36 8.34 17.59
C CYS A 137 20.35 9.48 16.58
N MET A 138 21.38 9.55 15.74
CA MET A 138 21.37 10.36 14.54
C MET A 138 20.80 9.50 13.41
N PHE A 139 19.71 9.96 12.83
CA PHE A 139 18.98 9.30 11.75
C PHE A 139 19.30 10.01 10.43
N THR A 140 19.66 9.23 9.40
CA THR A 140 19.93 9.75 8.05
C THR A 140 18.97 9.07 7.08
N PRO A 141 17.93 9.77 6.59
CA PRO A 141 17.02 9.23 5.60
C PRO A 141 17.66 9.15 4.21
N GLY A 142 17.18 8.19 3.39
CA GLY A 142 17.52 8.13 1.98
C GLY A 142 16.42 8.77 1.14
N TYR A 143 16.74 9.84 0.42
CA TYR A 143 15.79 10.56 -0.43
C TYR A 143 15.92 10.14 -1.89
N SER A 144 14.78 9.85 -2.54
CA SER A 144 14.72 9.37 -3.93
C SER A 144 14.67 10.47 -4.97
N TYR A 145 14.15 11.64 -4.63
CA TYR A 145 13.85 12.71 -5.58
C TYR A 145 14.48 14.04 -5.19
N SER A 146 14.86 14.84 -6.18
CA SER A 146 15.17 16.27 -5.99
C SER A 146 13.91 17.04 -5.56
N GLU A 147 14.09 18.25 -5.08
CA GLU A 147 12.96 19.13 -4.74
C GLU A 147 12.06 19.40 -5.95
N SER A 148 12.65 19.62 -7.14
CA SER A 148 11.89 19.85 -8.37
C SER A 148 11.03 18.63 -8.76
N GLU A 149 11.61 17.42 -8.73
CA GLU A 149 10.87 16.20 -9.02
C GLU A 149 9.77 15.95 -7.98
N THR A 150 10.03 16.25 -6.71
CA THR A 150 9.04 16.14 -5.65
C THR A 150 7.82 17.04 -5.93
N GLU A 151 8.03 18.27 -6.37
CA GLU A 151 6.92 19.16 -6.71
C GLU A 151 6.18 18.74 -7.98
N GLU A 152 6.88 18.20 -8.99
CA GLU A 152 6.23 17.60 -10.17
C GLU A 152 5.34 16.40 -9.80
N ILE A 153 5.82 15.52 -8.90
CA ILE A 153 5.06 14.37 -8.43
C ILE A 153 3.85 14.82 -7.63
N LYS A 154 3.98 15.78 -6.71
CA LYS A 154 2.86 16.37 -5.96
C LYS A 154 1.80 16.97 -6.88
N ALA A 155 2.23 17.65 -7.95
CA ALA A 155 1.30 18.18 -8.95
C ALA A 155 0.55 17.07 -9.69
N ALA A 156 1.21 15.96 -10.02
CA ALA A 156 0.58 14.78 -10.62
C ALA A 156 -0.40 14.10 -9.66
N MET A 157 -0.05 13.99 -8.38
CA MET A 157 -0.93 13.48 -7.33
C MET A 157 -2.19 14.35 -7.18
N GLU A 158 -2.02 15.66 -7.16
CA GLU A 158 -3.16 16.60 -7.07
C GLU A 158 -4.07 16.49 -8.31
N THR A 159 -3.48 16.39 -9.50
CA THR A 159 -4.24 16.18 -10.75
C THR A 159 -5.08 14.91 -10.67
N SER A 160 -4.48 13.79 -10.26
CA SER A 160 -5.18 12.51 -10.10
C SER A 160 -6.29 12.58 -9.04
N PHE A 161 -6.07 13.31 -7.95
CA PHE A 161 -7.11 13.51 -6.94
C PHE A 161 -8.30 14.33 -7.49
N GLN A 162 -8.04 15.36 -8.28
CA GLN A 162 -9.10 16.16 -8.93
C GLN A 162 -9.88 15.31 -9.96
N GLU A 163 -9.19 14.47 -10.73
CA GLU A 163 -9.83 13.53 -11.65
C GLU A 163 -10.76 12.58 -10.89
N VAL A 164 -10.28 11.91 -9.85
CA VAL A 164 -11.09 11.02 -9.00
C VAL A 164 -12.28 11.77 -8.40
N SER A 165 -12.04 12.96 -7.84
CA SER A 165 -13.11 13.78 -7.23
C SER A 165 -14.20 14.12 -8.25
N SER A 166 -13.85 14.35 -9.51
CA SER A 166 -14.80 14.63 -10.59
C SER A 166 -15.68 13.43 -10.99
N LEU A 167 -15.21 12.21 -10.68
CA LEU A 167 -15.95 10.96 -10.91
C LEU A 167 -16.95 10.65 -9.78
N ILE A 168 -16.91 11.39 -8.68
CA ILE A 168 -17.72 11.15 -7.48
C ILE A 168 -18.89 12.14 -7.45
N PRO A 169 -20.14 11.70 -7.74
CA PRO A 169 -21.33 12.54 -7.58
C PRO A 169 -21.57 12.92 -6.11
N ASP A 170 -22.34 13.99 -5.91
CA ASP A 170 -22.84 14.34 -4.58
C ASP A 170 -23.62 13.17 -3.96
N GLU A 171 -23.54 13.02 -2.66
CA GLU A 171 -24.19 11.94 -1.89
C GLU A 171 -23.76 10.48 -2.23
N THR A 172 -22.58 10.32 -2.88
CA THR A 172 -21.99 8.99 -3.14
C THR A 172 -21.64 8.29 -1.83
N SER A 173 -22.05 7.02 -1.69
CA SER A 173 -21.72 6.19 -0.52
C SER A 173 -20.21 5.95 -0.39
N ASP A 174 -19.73 5.68 0.81
CA ASP A 174 -18.30 5.40 1.02
C ASP A 174 -17.84 4.14 0.25
N TYR A 175 -18.67 3.11 0.15
CA TYR A 175 -18.38 1.95 -0.71
C TYR A 175 -18.16 2.35 -2.17
N GLU A 176 -19.05 3.17 -2.74
CA GLU A 176 -18.90 3.62 -4.12
C GLU A 176 -17.67 4.50 -4.33
N LYS A 177 -17.31 5.33 -3.36
CA LYS A 177 -16.05 6.09 -3.40
C LYS A 177 -14.84 5.14 -3.42
N VAL A 178 -14.83 4.11 -2.56
CA VAL A 178 -13.78 3.07 -2.54
C VAL A 178 -13.72 2.37 -3.90
N ARG A 179 -14.86 1.97 -4.47
CA ARG A 179 -14.93 1.33 -5.78
C ARG A 179 -14.40 2.23 -6.91
N ILE A 180 -14.73 3.52 -6.89
CA ILE A 180 -14.23 4.50 -7.87
C ILE A 180 -12.72 4.63 -7.78
N VAL A 181 -12.17 4.80 -6.56
CA VAL A 181 -10.72 4.89 -6.33
C VAL A 181 -10.01 3.62 -6.78
N TYR A 182 -10.53 2.45 -6.37
CA TYR A 182 -10.01 1.14 -6.77
C TYR A 182 -9.91 1.01 -8.30
N THR A 183 -11.00 1.28 -8.99
CA THR A 183 -11.05 1.21 -10.45
C THR A 183 -10.14 2.26 -11.10
N TYR A 184 -10.12 3.49 -10.57
CA TYR A 184 -9.26 4.54 -11.09
C TYR A 184 -7.77 4.17 -11.02
N VAL A 185 -7.31 3.63 -9.90
CA VAL A 185 -5.90 3.22 -9.75
C VAL A 185 -5.56 2.12 -10.75
N ILE A 186 -6.43 1.11 -10.92
CA ILE A 186 -6.27 0.03 -11.89
C ILE A 186 -6.22 0.56 -13.33
N ASP A 187 -7.17 1.40 -13.71
CA ASP A 187 -7.30 1.89 -15.09
C ASP A 187 -6.15 2.84 -15.50
N ASN A 188 -5.51 3.50 -14.53
CA ASN A 188 -4.48 4.51 -14.76
C ASN A 188 -3.06 4.07 -14.42
N THR A 189 -2.87 2.80 -14.06
CA THR A 189 -1.55 2.25 -13.70
C THR A 189 -1.29 0.96 -14.45
N GLN A 190 -0.06 0.73 -14.84
CA GLN A 190 0.38 -0.56 -15.38
C GLN A 190 1.15 -1.32 -14.29
N TYR A 191 0.77 -2.57 -14.01
CA TYR A 191 1.57 -3.40 -13.12
C TYR A 191 2.89 -3.76 -13.78
N LYS A 192 3.98 -3.18 -13.28
CA LYS A 192 5.31 -3.36 -13.86
C LYS A 192 6.40 -3.01 -12.89
N THR A 193 7.44 -3.85 -12.82
CA THR A 193 8.67 -3.57 -12.08
C THR A 193 9.52 -2.51 -12.78
N GLY A 194 10.14 -1.64 -12.01
CA GLY A 194 11.01 -0.58 -12.54
C GLY A 194 11.53 0.36 -11.44
N ALA A 195 12.07 1.48 -11.83
CA ALA A 195 12.40 2.54 -10.87
C ALA A 195 11.11 3.15 -10.31
N ASP A 196 11.09 3.38 -9.00
CA ASP A 196 9.95 3.98 -8.27
C ASP A 196 8.70 3.12 -8.16
N ASP A 197 8.77 1.82 -8.53
CA ASP A 197 7.63 0.91 -8.57
C ASP A 197 6.98 0.65 -7.20
N GLN A 198 7.75 0.78 -6.11
CA GLN A 198 7.25 0.61 -4.73
C GLN A 198 6.59 1.88 -4.16
N SER A 199 6.62 2.98 -4.91
CA SER A 199 6.16 4.28 -4.46
C SER A 199 4.88 4.71 -5.17
N ILE A 200 4.06 5.52 -4.50
CA ILE A 200 2.91 6.19 -5.12
C ILE A 200 3.32 7.10 -6.29
N ALA A 201 4.59 7.55 -6.33
CA ALA A 201 5.15 8.26 -7.47
C ALA A 201 5.12 7.41 -8.75
N GLY A 202 5.29 6.09 -8.62
CA GLY A 202 5.10 5.15 -9.73
C GLY A 202 3.71 5.24 -10.32
N VAL A 203 2.68 5.23 -9.47
CA VAL A 203 1.27 5.33 -9.88
C VAL A 203 0.93 6.69 -10.49
N PHE A 204 1.20 7.77 -9.76
CA PHE A 204 0.72 9.09 -10.15
C PHE A 204 1.55 9.75 -11.25
N TRP A 205 2.86 9.54 -11.27
CA TRP A 205 3.79 10.20 -12.18
C TRP A 205 4.27 9.30 -13.33
N LYS A 206 4.68 8.05 -13.04
CA LYS A 206 5.20 7.12 -14.05
C LYS A 206 4.11 6.27 -14.69
N LYS A 207 2.92 6.19 -14.10
CA LYS A 207 1.81 5.34 -14.52
C LYS A 207 2.17 3.84 -14.54
N SER A 208 3.11 3.43 -13.70
CA SER A 208 3.50 2.04 -13.51
C SER A 208 4.05 1.81 -12.10
N ALA A 209 3.60 0.76 -11.45
CA ALA A 209 4.00 0.41 -10.09
C ALA A 209 3.82 -1.10 -9.84
N VAL A 210 4.23 -1.55 -8.66
CA VAL A 210 3.88 -2.84 -8.09
C VAL A 210 3.01 -2.67 -6.85
N CYS A 211 2.74 -3.72 -6.12
CA CYS A 211 1.74 -3.76 -5.03
C CYS A 211 1.85 -2.60 -4.01
N ALA A 212 3.06 -2.26 -3.58
CA ALA A 212 3.25 -1.18 -2.60
C ALA A 212 2.82 0.19 -3.15
N GLY A 213 3.12 0.47 -4.43
CA GLY A 213 2.66 1.69 -5.09
C GLY A 213 1.14 1.75 -5.25
N TYR A 214 0.51 0.63 -5.66
CA TYR A 214 -0.95 0.52 -5.78
C TYR A 214 -1.64 0.78 -4.44
N ALA A 215 -1.25 0.05 -3.39
CA ALA A 215 -1.84 0.19 -2.06
C ALA A 215 -1.65 1.61 -1.52
N GLY A 216 -0.43 2.16 -1.55
CA GLY A 216 -0.20 3.54 -1.10
C GLY A 216 -1.00 4.58 -1.89
N ALA A 217 -1.25 4.37 -3.20
CA ALA A 217 -2.06 5.27 -4.00
C ALA A 217 -3.56 5.18 -3.64
N VAL A 218 -4.08 3.98 -3.39
CA VAL A 218 -5.44 3.76 -2.89
C VAL A 218 -5.60 4.46 -1.53
N GLN A 219 -4.68 4.21 -0.59
CA GLN A 219 -4.68 4.86 0.72
C GLN A 219 -4.70 6.38 0.58
N TYR A 220 -3.75 6.96 -0.17
CA TYR A 220 -3.65 8.42 -0.36
C TYR A 220 -4.95 9.05 -0.88
N LEU A 221 -5.57 8.45 -1.90
CA LEU A 221 -6.79 8.98 -2.49
C LEU A 221 -7.99 8.85 -1.53
N LEU A 222 -8.13 7.70 -0.84
CA LEU A 222 -9.23 7.46 0.09
C LEU A 222 -9.16 8.35 1.32
N GLU A 223 -7.99 8.54 1.90
CA GLU A 223 -7.80 9.44 3.04
C GLU A 223 -8.17 10.88 2.68
N ARG A 224 -7.79 11.35 1.51
CA ARG A 224 -8.19 12.67 1.02
C ARG A 224 -9.70 12.82 0.77
N LEU A 225 -10.40 11.71 0.52
CA LEU A 225 -11.86 11.65 0.44
C LEU A 225 -12.53 11.47 1.81
N GLY A 226 -11.76 11.44 2.89
CA GLY A 226 -12.23 11.27 4.26
C GLY A 226 -12.61 9.82 4.63
N ILE A 227 -12.15 8.84 3.85
CA ILE A 227 -12.36 7.41 4.11
C ILE A 227 -11.11 6.83 4.78
N PRO A 228 -11.25 6.27 5.98
CA PRO A 228 -10.15 5.62 6.67
C PRO A 228 -9.60 4.44 5.87
N CYS A 229 -8.31 4.48 5.56
CA CYS A 229 -7.60 3.47 4.82
C CYS A 229 -6.28 3.12 5.51
N ILE A 230 -5.99 1.85 5.65
CA ILE A 230 -4.82 1.33 6.35
C ILE A 230 -4.00 0.54 5.34
N TYR A 231 -2.80 1.00 5.04
CA TYR A 231 -1.84 0.27 4.22
C TYR A 231 -1.33 -0.98 4.97
N VAL A 232 -1.37 -2.13 4.34
CA VAL A 232 -0.95 -3.41 4.93
C VAL A 232 0.14 -4.04 4.06
N ASP A 233 1.23 -4.43 4.68
CA ASP A 233 2.22 -5.33 4.08
C ASP A 233 2.11 -6.73 4.68
N GLY A 234 2.49 -7.71 3.89
CA GLY A 234 2.45 -9.10 4.32
C GLY A 234 3.08 -10.03 3.30
N SER A 235 2.65 -11.28 3.30
CA SER A 235 3.11 -12.32 2.38
C SER A 235 1.96 -13.18 1.88
N THR A 236 2.20 -13.91 0.79
CA THR A 236 1.33 -15.00 0.37
C THR A 236 1.75 -16.32 1.03
N GLU A 237 0.83 -17.27 1.17
CA GLU A 237 1.16 -18.61 1.71
C GLU A 237 2.13 -19.39 0.80
N GLU A 238 2.09 -19.10 -0.50
CA GLU A 238 2.82 -19.88 -1.52
C GLU A 238 4.22 -19.32 -1.80
N SER A 239 4.51 -18.09 -1.42
CA SER A 239 5.81 -17.47 -1.67
C SER A 239 6.30 -16.64 -0.48
N THR A 240 7.64 -16.49 -0.40
CA THR A 240 8.27 -15.53 0.51
C THR A 240 8.26 -14.10 -0.05
N GLU A 241 7.65 -13.90 -1.22
CA GLU A 241 7.51 -12.58 -1.81
C GLU A 241 6.52 -11.75 -1.00
N GLY A 242 6.92 -10.53 -0.70
CA GLY A 242 6.07 -9.57 -0.01
C GLY A 242 4.90 -9.15 -0.90
N HIS A 243 3.77 -8.84 -0.28
CA HIS A 243 2.62 -8.25 -0.93
C HIS A 243 2.09 -7.09 -0.09
N ALA A 244 1.46 -6.11 -0.75
CA ALA A 244 0.84 -4.97 -0.09
C ALA A 244 -0.59 -4.77 -0.60
N TRP A 245 -1.49 -4.42 0.32
CA TRP A 245 -2.91 -4.18 0.08
C TRP A 245 -3.43 -3.18 1.11
N ASP A 246 -4.73 -2.92 1.11
CA ASP A 246 -5.38 -1.99 2.02
C ASP A 246 -6.47 -2.65 2.84
N ILE A 247 -6.75 -2.06 4.00
CA ILE A 247 -7.95 -2.28 4.79
C ILE A 247 -8.68 -0.94 4.94
N VAL A 248 -9.90 -0.86 4.44
CA VAL A 248 -10.74 0.33 4.54
C VAL A 248 -11.77 0.20 5.65
N LYS A 249 -12.08 1.30 6.34
CA LYS A 249 -13.18 1.35 7.29
C LYS A 249 -14.40 2.01 6.63
N ILE A 250 -15.51 1.27 6.53
CA ILE A 250 -16.78 1.78 6.03
C ILE A 250 -17.85 1.54 7.11
N GLY A 251 -18.41 2.63 7.62
CA GLY A 251 -19.25 2.55 8.82
C GLY A 251 -18.46 2.05 10.02
N GLU A 252 -18.94 0.98 10.65
CA GLU A 252 -18.25 0.37 11.80
C GLU A 252 -17.42 -0.88 11.42
N SER A 253 -17.36 -1.24 10.14
CA SER A 253 -16.73 -2.47 9.64
C SER A 253 -15.47 -2.20 8.85
N TYR A 254 -14.59 -3.21 8.81
CA TYR A 254 -13.36 -3.19 8.02
C TYR A 254 -13.44 -4.20 6.88
N TYR A 255 -12.90 -3.80 5.71
CA TYR A 255 -12.91 -4.57 4.47
C TYR A 255 -11.55 -4.56 3.80
N TYR A 256 -11.14 -5.69 3.23
CA TYR A 256 -9.93 -5.75 2.40
C TYR A 256 -10.14 -5.05 1.06
N VAL A 257 -9.11 -4.40 0.55
CA VAL A 257 -9.05 -3.79 -0.79
C VAL A 257 -7.66 -4.06 -1.37
N ASP A 258 -7.60 -4.74 -2.50
CA ASP A 258 -6.35 -5.11 -3.14
C ASP A 258 -6.41 -4.77 -4.64
N ALA A 259 -6.06 -3.53 -4.96
CA ALA A 259 -6.11 -3.03 -6.33
C ALA A 259 -5.06 -3.68 -7.24
N THR A 260 -3.96 -4.18 -6.68
CA THR A 260 -2.94 -4.90 -7.43
C THR A 260 -3.50 -6.16 -8.09
N ASN A 261 -4.15 -7.00 -7.29
CA ASN A 261 -4.76 -8.23 -7.79
C ASN A 261 -6.03 -7.96 -8.60
N GLY A 262 -6.64 -6.79 -8.41
CA GLY A 262 -7.73 -6.30 -9.25
C GLY A 262 -7.33 -5.95 -10.67
N ASP A 263 -6.05 -5.68 -10.92
CA ASP A 263 -5.45 -5.30 -12.21
C ASP A 263 -4.78 -6.47 -12.96
N GLN A 264 -4.87 -7.68 -12.43
CA GLN A 264 -4.11 -8.81 -12.98
C GLN A 264 -5.02 -9.88 -13.58
N PRO A 265 -5.47 -9.72 -14.85
CA PRO A 265 -6.28 -10.74 -15.53
C PRO A 265 -5.59 -12.11 -15.65
N ASP A 266 -4.27 -12.17 -15.50
CA ASP A 266 -3.49 -13.41 -15.51
C ASP A 266 -3.88 -14.37 -14.37
N PHE A 267 -4.54 -13.90 -13.33
CA PHE A 267 -5.08 -14.75 -12.27
C PHE A 267 -6.35 -15.50 -12.68
N LEU A 268 -7.02 -15.08 -13.76
CA LEU A 268 -8.15 -15.80 -14.30
C LEU A 268 -7.66 -17.04 -15.02
N ASN A 269 -8.22 -18.20 -14.70
CA ASN A 269 -8.05 -19.41 -15.50
C ASN A 269 -9.02 -19.37 -16.68
N GLY A 270 -8.64 -19.99 -17.79
CA GLY A 270 -9.46 -20.04 -19.01
C GLY A 270 -9.03 -18.99 -20.05
N ASP A 271 -9.90 -18.72 -21.01
CA ASP A 271 -9.56 -17.90 -22.19
C ASP A 271 -9.32 -16.43 -21.84
N ALA A 272 -10.02 -15.91 -20.84
CA ALA A 272 -9.93 -14.52 -20.46
C ALA A 272 -8.55 -14.12 -19.89
N ALA A 273 -7.82 -15.07 -19.30
CA ALA A 273 -6.47 -14.84 -18.80
C ALA A 273 -5.45 -14.48 -19.91
N GLN A 274 -5.77 -14.75 -21.16
CA GLN A 274 -4.89 -14.51 -22.32
C GLN A 274 -5.20 -13.18 -23.04
N LEU A 275 -6.23 -12.44 -22.58
CA LEU A 275 -6.74 -11.28 -23.29
C LEU A 275 -6.29 -9.97 -22.64
N GLU A 276 -5.07 -9.56 -22.94
CA GLU A 276 -4.60 -8.21 -22.61
C GLU A 276 -5.48 -7.09 -23.21
N GLU A 277 -6.18 -7.38 -24.31
CA GLU A 277 -7.05 -6.43 -25.00
C GLU A 277 -8.38 -6.16 -24.25
N HIS A 278 -8.78 -7.07 -23.37
CA HIS A 278 -9.99 -6.93 -22.57
C HIS A 278 -9.66 -6.68 -21.10
N LYS A 279 -8.98 -5.56 -20.82
CA LYS A 279 -8.76 -5.12 -19.44
C LYS A 279 -10.07 -5.11 -18.70
N THR A 280 -10.25 -6.08 -17.83
CA THR A 280 -11.43 -6.15 -16.98
C THR A 280 -11.01 -6.07 -15.53
N THR A 281 -11.49 -5.06 -14.82
CA THR A 281 -11.27 -4.95 -13.38
C THR A 281 -11.81 -6.17 -12.66
N ILE A 282 -10.98 -6.83 -11.85
CA ILE A 282 -11.36 -8.00 -11.04
C ILE A 282 -11.88 -7.49 -9.69
N TYR A 283 -13.20 -7.53 -9.50
CA TYR A 283 -13.84 -7.05 -8.26
C TYR A 283 -13.83 -8.07 -7.11
N ASP A 284 -13.26 -9.26 -7.31
CA ASP A 284 -13.08 -10.27 -6.27
C ASP A 284 -12.14 -9.79 -5.15
N TYR A 285 -11.28 -8.84 -5.46
CA TYR A 285 -10.35 -8.23 -4.52
C TYR A 285 -10.85 -6.89 -3.93
N LEU A 286 -12.07 -6.51 -4.24
CA LEU A 286 -12.77 -5.37 -3.63
C LEU A 286 -13.78 -5.87 -2.60
N CYS A 287 -13.51 -5.66 -1.33
CA CYS A 287 -14.32 -6.16 -0.21
C CYS A 287 -14.58 -7.68 -0.32
N PRO A 288 -13.55 -8.51 -0.53
CA PRO A 288 -13.69 -9.96 -0.60
C PRO A 288 -14.26 -10.52 0.69
N PHE A 289 -14.78 -11.76 0.63
CA PHE A 289 -15.06 -12.48 1.85
C PHE A 289 -13.76 -12.74 2.60
N PRO A 290 -13.66 -12.38 3.90
CA PRO A 290 -12.41 -12.49 4.64
C PRO A 290 -11.81 -13.90 4.62
N GLU A 291 -12.63 -14.94 4.76
CA GLU A 291 -12.18 -16.32 4.75
C GLU A 291 -11.61 -16.78 3.39
N GLU A 292 -11.94 -16.10 2.29
CA GLU A 292 -11.37 -16.38 0.97
C GLU A 292 -10.02 -15.67 0.83
N TYR A 293 -9.98 -14.37 1.14
CA TYR A 293 -8.77 -13.57 1.04
C TYR A 293 -7.66 -14.05 1.98
N GLU A 294 -8.02 -14.34 3.23
CA GLU A 294 -7.10 -14.82 4.26
C GLU A 294 -6.54 -16.24 4.02
N LYS A 295 -7.06 -17.01 3.04
CA LYS A 295 -6.41 -18.27 2.63
C LYS A 295 -5.04 -18.01 2.02
N THR A 296 -4.92 -16.96 1.23
CA THR A 296 -3.69 -16.64 0.46
C THR A 296 -2.85 -15.59 1.15
N TYR A 297 -3.45 -14.54 1.74
CA TYR A 297 -2.73 -13.35 2.20
C TYR A 297 -2.67 -13.27 3.73
N LYS A 298 -1.47 -13.04 4.26
CA LYS A 298 -1.19 -12.93 5.69
C LYS A 298 -0.47 -11.62 5.97
N ALA A 299 -1.05 -10.77 6.79
CA ALA A 299 -0.43 -9.52 7.22
C ALA A 299 0.85 -9.77 8.03
N SER A 300 1.81 -8.86 7.90
CA SER A 300 2.98 -8.78 8.76
C SER A 300 2.56 -8.72 10.24
N LYS A 301 3.42 -9.26 11.12
CA LYS A 301 3.15 -9.31 12.58
C LYS A 301 3.81 -8.19 13.37
N GLU A 302 4.57 -7.34 12.70
CA GLU A 302 5.28 -6.24 13.35
C GLU A 302 4.31 -5.21 13.96
N LEU A 303 3.29 -4.85 13.19
CA LEU A 303 2.20 -3.98 13.61
C LEU A 303 0.87 -4.68 13.34
N THR A 304 -0.10 -4.51 14.24
CA THR A 304 -1.38 -5.22 14.11
C THR A 304 -2.30 -4.50 13.14
N VAL A 305 -3.16 -5.28 12.46
CA VAL A 305 -4.22 -4.76 11.59
C VAL A 305 -5.60 -5.12 12.14
N PRO A 306 -6.66 -4.36 11.81
CA PRO A 306 -8.00 -4.69 12.26
C PRO A 306 -8.51 -5.97 11.59
N LYS A 307 -9.38 -6.68 12.28
CA LYS A 307 -10.05 -7.84 11.70
C LYS A 307 -11.14 -7.40 10.72
N CYS A 308 -11.08 -7.92 9.51
CA CYS A 308 -12.18 -7.87 8.57
C CYS A 308 -13.12 -9.06 8.83
N THR A 309 -14.41 -8.81 9.01
CA THR A 309 -15.40 -9.85 9.28
C THR A 309 -16.71 -9.66 8.48
N ALA A 310 -16.88 -8.48 7.89
CA ALA A 310 -18.06 -8.12 7.15
C ALA A 310 -18.01 -8.62 5.71
N LYS A 311 -19.17 -8.96 5.13
CA LYS A 311 -19.33 -9.53 3.80
C LYS A 311 -20.37 -8.78 2.95
N ASP A 312 -21.12 -7.89 3.56
CA ASP A 312 -22.28 -7.21 2.98
C ASP A 312 -21.91 -6.24 1.85
N LEU A 313 -20.69 -5.71 1.85
CA LEU A 313 -20.17 -4.83 0.79
C LEU A 313 -19.37 -5.60 -0.29
N ASN A 314 -19.43 -6.93 -0.31
CA ASN A 314 -18.85 -7.68 -1.42
C ASN A 314 -19.55 -7.31 -2.74
N PHE A 315 -18.78 -7.11 -3.80
CA PHE A 315 -19.29 -6.68 -5.10
C PHE A 315 -20.45 -7.58 -5.61
N TYR A 316 -20.32 -8.88 -5.46
CA TYR A 316 -21.32 -9.83 -5.95
C TYR A 316 -22.59 -9.83 -5.09
N VAL A 317 -22.46 -9.64 -3.79
CA VAL A 317 -23.61 -9.50 -2.87
C VAL A 317 -24.41 -8.26 -3.23
N LEU A 318 -23.75 -7.11 -3.40
CA LEU A 318 -24.40 -5.85 -3.76
C LEU A 318 -25.07 -5.90 -5.14
N ASN A 319 -24.52 -6.65 -6.08
CA ASN A 319 -25.04 -6.79 -7.44
C ASN A 319 -25.93 -8.03 -7.64
N GLN A 320 -26.34 -8.72 -6.55
CA GLN A 320 -27.20 -9.91 -6.59
C GLN A 320 -26.63 -11.07 -7.44
N GLY A 321 -25.32 -11.10 -7.59
CA GLY A 321 -24.60 -12.13 -8.37
C GLY A 321 -23.83 -13.13 -7.49
N CYS A 322 -24.16 -13.23 -6.18
CA CYS A 322 -23.62 -14.23 -5.26
C CYS A 322 -24.70 -15.27 -4.94
N PHE A 323 -24.42 -16.55 -5.23
CA PHE A 323 -25.36 -17.66 -5.10
C PHE A 323 -24.88 -18.62 -4.01
N GLU A 324 -25.81 -19.08 -3.17
CA GLU A 324 -25.53 -20.10 -2.14
C GLU A 324 -25.68 -21.52 -2.69
N GLU A 325 -26.57 -21.72 -3.67
CA GLU A 325 -26.86 -22.99 -4.32
C GLU A 325 -26.72 -22.84 -5.84
N TYR A 326 -26.41 -23.93 -6.52
CA TYR A 326 -26.43 -23.96 -7.96
C TYR A 326 -27.88 -24.11 -8.48
N ASP A 327 -28.39 -23.05 -9.11
CA ASP A 327 -29.64 -23.03 -9.86
C ASP A 327 -29.38 -22.41 -11.25
N TRP A 328 -29.39 -23.26 -12.27
CA TRP A 328 -29.13 -22.85 -13.64
C TRP A 328 -30.02 -21.69 -14.10
N LEU A 329 -31.34 -21.77 -13.80
CA LEU A 329 -32.31 -20.76 -14.25
C LEU A 329 -32.06 -19.41 -13.56
N ALA A 330 -31.84 -19.43 -12.28
CA ALA A 330 -31.53 -18.21 -11.51
C ALA A 330 -30.27 -17.50 -12.05
N ILE A 331 -29.21 -18.27 -12.33
CA ILE A 331 -27.97 -17.74 -12.88
C ILE A 331 -28.18 -17.21 -14.30
N TYR A 332 -28.90 -17.96 -15.15
CA TYR A 332 -29.20 -17.53 -16.52
C TYR A 332 -30.03 -16.23 -16.53
N ASP A 333 -31.06 -16.12 -15.68
CA ASP A 333 -31.85 -14.90 -15.55
C ASP A 333 -31.03 -13.72 -15.03
N TYR A 334 -30.12 -13.97 -14.10
CA TYR A 334 -29.14 -12.96 -13.67
C TYR A 334 -28.24 -12.51 -14.83
N CYS A 335 -27.69 -13.42 -15.61
CA CYS A 335 -26.89 -13.10 -16.78
C CYS A 335 -27.66 -12.22 -17.78
N LYS A 336 -28.91 -12.58 -18.09
CA LYS A 336 -29.77 -11.77 -18.96
C LYS A 336 -29.97 -10.36 -18.41
N MET A 337 -30.32 -10.26 -17.14
CA MET A 337 -30.51 -8.97 -16.47
C MET A 337 -29.25 -8.08 -16.59
N ARG A 338 -28.05 -8.66 -16.42
CA ARG A 338 -26.80 -7.92 -16.57
C ARG A 338 -26.58 -7.44 -18.02
N LEU A 339 -26.83 -8.30 -19.01
CA LEU A 339 -26.73 -7.98 -20.42
C LEU A 339 -27.77 -6.92 -20.85
N ASP A 340 -29.00 -7.03 -20.38
CA ASP A 340 -30.07 -6.03 -20.64
C ASP A 340 -29.69 -4.64 -20.10
N ASN A 341 -28.89 -4.58 -19.05
CA ASN A 341 -28.33 -3.35 -18.48
C ASN A 341 -27.02 -2.92 -19.15
N GLY A 342 -26.64 -3.52 -20.28
CA GLY A 342 -25.50 -3.12 -21.09
C GLY A 342 -24.15 -3.64 -20.58
N ALA A 343 -24.11 -4.66 -19.74
CA ALA A 343 -22.84 -5.24 -19.31
C ALA A 343 -22.21 -6.03 -20.46
N ALA A 344 -20.94 -5.73 -20.78
CA ALA A 344 -20.12 -6.54 -21.70
C ALA A 344 -19.42 -7.70 -20.97
N VAL A 345 -19.30 -7.59 -19.65
CA VAL A 345 -18.72 -8.62 -18.78
C VAL A 345 -19.81 -9.07 -17.79
N VAL A 346 -20.16 -10.33 -17.84
CA VAL A 346 -21.06 -10.97 -16.87
C VAL A 346 -20.23 -11.80 -15.92
N ARG A 347 -20.41 -11.59 -14.63
CA ARG A 347 -19.67 -12.28 -13.60
C ARG A 347 -20.58 -12.65 -12.44
N PHE A 348 -20.38 -13.83 -11.90
CA PHE A 348 -21.14 -14.31 -10.74
C PHE A 348 -20.27 -15.21 -9.87
N LYS A 349 -20.66 -15.34 -8.63
CA LYS A 349 -19.90 -15.96 -7.56
C LYS A 349 -20.76 -16.93 -6.78
N PHE A 350 -20.11 -17.92 -6.19
CA PHE A 350 -20.73 -18.81 -5.21
C PHE A 350 -20.15 -18.61 -3.82
N SER A 351 -20.94 -18.87 -2.80
CA SER A 351 -20.48 -18.78 -1.41
C SER A 351 -19.79 -20.06 -0.92
N ASN A 352 -19.76 -21.13 -1.75
CA ASN A 352 -19.17 -22.42 -1.40
C ASN A 352 -18.70 -23.21 -2.63
N GLN A 353 -17.81 -24.15 -2.39
CA GLN A 353 -17.16 -24.98 -3.40
C GLN A 353 -18.15 -25.89 -4.16
N GLU A 354 -19.13 -26.49 -3.47
CA GLU A 354 -20.04 -27.46 -4.08
C GLU A 354 -20.89 -26.83 -5.19
N ALA A 355 -21.48 -25.67 -4.90
CA ALA A 355 -22.27 -24.92 -5.87
C ALA A 355 -21.41 -24.40 -7.03
N PHE A 356 -20.17 -23.95 -6.73
CA PHE A 356 -19.21 -23.53 -7.75
C PHE A 356 -18.81 -24.66 -8.69
N ASP A 357 -18.47 -25.84 -8.16
CA ASP A 357 -18.05 -26.99 -8.97
C ASP A 357 -19.20 -27.47 -9.88
N ALA A 358 -20.43 -27.49 -9.37
CA ALA A 358 -21.61 -27.82 -10.17
C ALA A 358 -21.82 -26.82 -11.31
N ALA A 359 -21.72 -25.53 -11.03
CA ALA A 359 -21.84 -24.49 -12.03
C ALA A 359 -20.73 -24.57 -13.07
N ARG A 360 -19.47 -24.71 -12.63
CA ARG A 360 -18.30 -24.82 -13.52
C ARG A 360 -18.48 -25.97 -14.52
N LYS A 361 -18.93 -27.13 -14.04
CA LYS A 361 -19.19 -28.29 -14.88
C LYS A 361 -20.25 -27.99 -15.95
N ASP A 362 -21.41 -27.52 -15.56
CA ASP A 362 -22.50 -27.29 -16.50
C ASP A 362 -22.19 -26.12 -17.45
N TRP A 363 -21.71 -25.01 -16.93
CA TRP A 363 -21.52 -23.80 -17.73
C TRP A 363 -20.29 -23.86 -18.64
N LEU A 364 -19.20 -24.45 -18.20
CA LEU A 364 -17.95 -24.48 -18.96
C LEU A 364 -17.75 -25.84 -19.66
N ASP A 365 -17.85 -26.95 -18.94
CA ASP A 365 -17.53 -28.27 -19.51
C ASP A 365 -18.67 -28.78 -20.41
N GLU A 366 -19.94 -28.59 -20.01
CA GLU A 366 -21.11 -28.98 -20.79
C GLU A 366 -21.61 -27.87 -21.75
N GLY A 367 -21.05 -26.65 -21.63
CA GLY A 367 -21.24 -25.58 -22.60
C GLY A 367 -22.53 -24.76 -22.46
N GLU A 368 -23.18 -24.76 -21.30
CA GLU A 368 -24.41 -24.00 -21.06
C GLU A 368 -24.26 -22.48 -21.22
N VAL A 369 -23.02 -21.95 -21.15
CA VAL A 369 -22.69 -20.55 -21.48
C VAL A 369 -23.18 -20.16 -22.89
N GLN A 370 -23.29 -21.10 -23.81
CA GLN A 370 -23.80 -20.85 -25.17
C GLN A 370 -25.22 -20.26 -25.17
N ASN A 371 -26.05 -20.56 -24.17
CA ASN A 371 -27.40 -19.97 -24.04
C ASN A 371 -27.31 -18.46 -23.76
N VAL A 372 -26.33 -18.04 -22.96
CA VAL A 372 -26.09 -16.60 -22.68
C VAL A 372 -25.52 -15.92 -23.92
N ALA A 373 -24.59 -16.56 -24.62
CA ALA A 373 -24.03 -16.05 -25.87
C ALA A 373 -25.10 -15.86 -26.95
N GLN A 374 -26.03 -16.82 -27.10
CA GLN A 374 -27.18 -16.68 -27.99
C GLN A 374 -28.12 -15.55 -27.58
N TYR A 375 -28.33 -15.37 -26.27
CA TYR A 375 -29.12 -14.23 -25.79
C TYR A 375 -28.43 -12.90 -26.13
N TYR A 376 -27.14 -12.78 -25.90
CA TYR A 376 -26.35 -11.59 -26.21
C TYR A 376 -26.40 -11.26 -27.72
N MET A 377 -26.24 -12.27 -28.60
CA MET A 377 -26.38 -12.08 -30.04
C MET A 377 -27.77 -11.52 -30.42
N LYS A 378 -28.83 -12.11 -29.86
CA LYS A 378 -30.21 -11.67 -30.13
C LYS A 378 -30.46 -10.25 -29.65
N LEU A 379 -29.95 -9.91 -28.45
CA LEU A 379 -30.09 -8.59 -27.85
C LEU A 379 -29.46 -7.50 -28.72
N ASN A 380 -28.29 -7.77 -29.29
CA ASN A 380 -27.49 -6.82 -30.07
C ASN A 380 -27.66 -6.96 -31.59
N GLY A 381 -28.47 -7.91 -32.08
CA GLY A 381 -28.68 -8.12 -33.51
C GLY A 381 -27.48 -8.72 -34.23
N TYR A 382 -26.58 -9.40 -33.53
CA TYR A 382 -25.39 -10.03 -34.11
C TYR A 382 -25.72 -11.41 -34.71
N SER A 383 -25.05 -11.77 -35.78
CA SER A 383 -25.15 -13.10 -36.42
C SER A 383 -24.17 -14.13 -35.83
N GLN A 384 -23.16 -13.65 -35.17
CA GLN A 384 -22.16 -14.45 -34.47
C GLN A 384 -21.56 -13.64 -33.33
N VAL A 385 -21.09 -14.31 -32.29
CA VAL A 385 -20.33 -13.73 -31.18
C VAL A 385 -19.20 -14.67 -30.80
N GLU A 386 -18.06 -14.12 -30.54
CA GLU A 386 -17.00 -14.77 -29.83
C GLU A 386 -17.13 -14.34 -28.36
N TYR A 387 -17.03 -15.28 -27.45
CA TYR A 387 -17.02 -15.02 -26.03
C TYR A 387 -15.83 -15.70 -25.39
N HIS A 388 -15.34 -15.12 -24.31
CA HIS A 388 -14.28 -15.66 -23.50
C HIS A 388 -14.77 -15.87 -22.07
N TYR A 389 -14.11 -16.74 -21.33
CA TYR A 389 -14.43 -16.98 -19.95
C TYR A 389 -13.19 -16.91 -19.07
N GLY A 390 -13.40 -16.63 -17.80
CA GLY A 390 -12.36 -16.68 -16.77
C GLY A 390 -12.92 -17.26 -15.48
N VAL A 391 -12.05 -17.86 -14.69
CA VAL A 391 -12.40 -18.51 -13.43
C VAL A 391 -11.41 -18.10 -12.36
N LEU A 392 -11.90 -17.68 -11.20
CA LEU A 392 -11.10 -17.50 -9.98
C LEU A 392 -11.51 -18.57 -8.98
N ASP A 393 -10.75 -19.66 -8.94
CA ASP A 393 -11.05 -20.84 -8.12
C ASP A 393 -11.10 -20.51 -6.61
N ASN A 394 -10.15 -19.68 -6.14
CA ASN A 394 -10.06 -19.30 -4.73
C ASN A 394 -11.22 -18.43 -4.25
N PHE A 395 -11.93 -17.76 -5.18
CA PHE A 395 -13.06 -16.89 -4.93
C PHE A 395 -14.40 -17.48 -5.42
N TYR A 396 -14.38 -18.68 -5.99
CA TYR A 396 -15.56 -19.35 -6.53
C TYR A 396 -16.33 -18.51 -7.57
N THR A 397 -15.58 -17.82 -8.44
CA THR A 397 -16.14 -16.86 -9.40
C THR A 397 -15.95 -17.30 -10.83
N ILE A 398 -16.96 -17.08 -11.68
CA ILE A 398 -16.94 -17.31 -13.12
C ILE A 398 -17.22 -16.00 -13.85
N TYR A 399 -16.45 -15.72 -14.89
CA TYR A 399 -16.55 -14.55 -15.76
C TYR A 399 -16.88 -14.99 -17.19
N PHE A 400 -17.79 -14.26 -17.84
CA PHE A 400 -17.99 -14.30 -19.29
C PHE A 400 -17.81 -12.91 -19.87
N ILE A 401 -17.04 -12.82 -20.97
CA ILE A 401 -16.69 -11.60 -21.68
C ILE A 401 -17.21 -11.77 -23.11
N PHE A 402 -18.08 -10.86 -23.55
CA PHE A 402 -18.75 -10.89 -24.85
C PHE A 402 -18.25 -9.80 -25.79
#